data_becfd1852a179485ad440a4948d8e99d
#
_entry.id   becfd1852a179485ad440a4948d8e99d
#
_cell.length_a   1.000
_cell.length_b   1.000
_cell.length_c   1.000
_cell.angle_alpha   90.00
_cell.angle_beta   90.00
_cell.angle_gamma   90.00
#
_symmetry.space_group_name_H-M   'P 1'
#
loop_
_entity.id
_entity.type
_entity.pdbx_description
1 polymer ?
#
loop_
_entity_poly.entity_id
_entity_poly.type
_entity_poly.pdbx_seq_one_letter_code
_entity_poly.pdbx_strand_id
1 'polypeptide(L)'
;MLYILFRYLLWPLFMIIMRPQVYNLKGLRVKGGAIYACNHLSMLDPVMIAFLSPRIVHFMAKKELFNGLGKVFFKGLMVFPVNRHTADIASLKRAMEVLKDGKVFGIFPEGKRSVTGELDELEKGTAFLALKSGAPVIPMYIDPKCYDSMRFRMIVGEPVSREGLENLSRNEMSDEFMNRLTAAFEGLKARLEDMQ
;
A
#
# COMPACT_ATOMS: atom_id res chain seq x y z
N MET A 1 4.69 15.48 13.12
CA MET A 1 6.07 15.98 13.27
C MET A 1 7.12 14.88 13.08
N LEU A 2 7.03 13.74 13.78
CA LEU A 2 8.00 12.64 13.69
C LEU A 2 8.12 12.05 12.27
N TYR A 3 7.00 11.84 11.55
CA TYR A 3 6.99 11.38 10.15
C TYR A 3 7.84 12.27 9.22
N ILE A 4 7.65 13.59 9.34
CA ILE A 4 8.37 14.57 8.52
C ILE A 4 9.86 14.55 8.85
N LEU A 5 10.20 14.56 10.16
CA LEU A 5 11.57 14.46 10.63
C LEU A 5 12.27 13.21 10.11
N PHE A 6 11.64 12.04 10.27
CA PHE A 6 12.17 10.77 9.78
C PHE A 6 12.36 10.78 8.27
N ARG A 7 11.38 11.31 7.53
CA ARG A 7 11.44 11.43 6.08
C ARG A 7 12.63 12.27 5.63
N TYR A 8 12.83 13.47 6.18
CA TYR A 8 13.93 14.34 5.75
C TYR A 8 15.29 13.88 6.25
N LEU A 9 15.38 13.31 7.45
CA LEU A 9 16.63 12.84 8.02
C LEU A 9 17.14 11.55 7.37
N LEU A 10 16.26 10.58 7.16
CA LEU A 10 16.65 9.25 6.65
C LEU A 10 16.54 9.12 5.13
N TRP A 11 15.76 9.99 4.47
CA TRP A 11 15.57 9.95 3.02
C TRP A 11 16.88 9.98 2.22
N PRO A 12 17.84 10.87 2.47
CA PRO A 12 19.11 10.90 1.74
C PRO A 12 19.89 9.58 1.89
N LEU A 13 19.94 9.05 3.10
CA LEU A 13 20.61 7.78 3.39
C LEU A 13 19.96 6.63 2.61
N PHE A 14 18.63 6.55 2.62
CA PHE A 14 17.88 5.55 1.86
C PHE A 14 18.10 5.67 0.36
N MET A 15 18.14 6.89 -0.19
CA MET A 15 18.41 7.12 -1.61
C MET A 15 19.79 6.63 -2.03
N ILE A 16 20.80 6.79 -1.17
CA ILE A 16 22.17 6.34 -1.44
C ILE A 16 22.25 4.80 -1.36
N ILE A 17 21.67 4.19 -0.32
CA ILE A 17 21.77 2.75 -0.07
C ILE A 17 20.88 1.97 -1.05
N MET A 18 19.61 2.33 -1.15
CA MET A 18 18.62 1.56 -1.91
C MET A 18 18.53 1.95 -3.39
N ARG A 19 19.12 3.06 -3.79
CA ARG A 19 19.19 3.55 -5.19
C ARG A 19 17.87 3.34 -5.95
N PRO A 20 16.75 3.90 -5.49
CA PRO A 20 15.43 3.54 -5.98
C PRO A 20 15.22 3.90 -7.44
N GLN A 21 14.73 2.94 -8.20
CA GLN A 21 14.24 3.10 -9.55
C GLN A 21 12.72 2.95 -9.53
N VAL A 22 12.02 4.05 -9.73
CA VAL A 22 10.56 4.07 -9.65
C VAL A 22 9.97 4.52 -10.97
N TYR A 23 9.19 3.64 -11.57
CA TYR A 23 8.51 3.89 -12.84
C TYR A 23 7.10 4.45 -12.56
N ASN A 24 6.70 5.44 -13.35
CA ASN A 24 5.40 6.13 -13.27
C ASN A 24 5.09 6.73 -11.88
N LEU A 25 6.10 7.27 -11.17
CA LEU A 25 5.92 7.89 -9.84
C LEU A 25 4.83 9.00 -9.83
N LYS A 26 4.58 9.63 -10.99
CA LYS A 26 3.53 10.65 -11.14
C LYS A 26 2.13 10.11 -10.83
N GLY A 27 1.88 8.81 -11.01
CA GLY A 27 0.63 8.12 -10.66
C GLY A 27 0.24 8.25 -9.18
N LEU A 28 1.21 8.54 -8.28
CA LEU A 28 0.94 8.80 -6.86
C LEU A 28 0.41 10.22 -6.58
N ARG A 29 0.34 11.12 -7.57
CA ARG A 29 -0.14 12.49 -7.41
C ARG A 29 -1.66 12.60 -7.53
N VAL A 30 -2.38 11.81 -6.74
CA VAL A 30 -3.84 11.78 -6.72
C VAL A 30 -4.37 12.80 -5.71
N LYS A 31 -5.41 13.55 -6.05
CA LYS A 31 -6.09 14.47 -5.13
C LYS A 31 -7.15 13.72 -4.30
N GLY A 32 -7.43 14.23 -3.11
CA GLY A 32 -8.43 13.63 -2.20
C GLY A 32 -7.93 12.35 -1.53
N GLY A 33 -8.85 11.53 -1.00
CA GLY A 33 -8.53 10.23 -0.42
C GLY A 33 -8.08 9.25 -1.49
N ALA A 34 -7.04 8.46 -1.22
CA ALA A 34 -6.53 7.46 -2.15
C ALA A 34 -6.01 6.24 -1.38
N ILE A 35 -6.13 5.06 -1.98
CA ILE A 35 -5.58 3.81 -1.46
C ILE A 35 -4.36 3.45 -2.31
N TYR A 36 -3.21 3.31 -1.69
CA TYR A 36 -2.02 2.76 -2.31
C TYR A 36 -1.94 1.28 -1.98
N ALA A 37 -2.17 0.43 -2.96
CA ALA A 37 -2.11 -1.02 -2.82
C ALA A 37 -0.79 -1.55 -3.37
N CYS A 38 -0.03 -2.29 -2.57
CA CYS A 38 1.30 -2.78 -2.93
C CYS A 38 1.47 -4.24 -2.50
N ASN A 39 2.24 -5.04 -3.25
CA ASN A 39 2.71 -6.33 -2.77
C ASN A 39 3.63 -6.16 -1.55
N HIS A 40 3.71 -7.17 -0.69
CA HIS A 40 4.43 -7.05 0.58
C HIS A 40 5.57 -8.05 0.70
N LEU A 41 6.80 -7.57 0.69
CA LEU A 41 8.02 -8.38 0.71
C LEU A 41 8.83 -8.18 1.99
N SER A 42 8.88 -6.93 2.49
CA SER A 42 9.77 -6.54 3.57
C SER A 42 9.11 -5.58 4.56
N MET A 43 9.63 -5.51 5.78
CA MET A 43 9.26 -4.43 6.72
C MET A 43 9.69 -3.04 6.23
N LEU A 44 10.56 -2.97 5.23
CA LEU A 44 10.99 -1.72 4.62
C LEU A 44 10.01 -1.17 3.58
N ASP A 45 9.10 -1.99 3.03
CA ASP A 45 8.15 -1.56 2.00
C ASP A 45 7.34 -0.32 2.40
N PRO A 46 6.68 -0.29 3.58
CA PRO A 46 5.93 0.90 3.97
C PRO A 46 6.83 2.14 4.14
N VAL A 47 8.09 1.95 4.55
CA VAL A 47 9.06 3.04 4.69
C VAL A 47 9.46 3.58 3.32
N MET A 48 9.75 2.70 2.36
CA MET A 48 10.09 3.08 0.99
C MET A 48 8.93 3.80 0.32
N ILE A 49 7.71 3.27 0.43
CA ILE A 49 6.50 3.92 -0.10
C ILE A 49 6.29 5.30 0.54
N ALA A 50 6.49 5.42 1.86
CA ALA A 50 6.38 6.68 2.58
C ALA A 50 7.41 7.72 2.11
N PHE A 51 8.63 7.30 1.79
CA PHE A 51 9.67 8.19 1.28
C PHE A 51 9.43 8.62 -0.17
N LEU A 52 8.97 7.73 -1.02
CA LEU A 52 8.73 7.98 -2.44
C LEU A 52 7.41 8.71 -2.70
N SER A 53 6.44 8.58 -1.82
CA SER A 53 5.13 9.24 -1.97
C SER A 53 5.26 10.76 -1.84
N PRO A 54 4.60 11.55 -2.71
CA PRO A 54 4.49 13.01 -2.54
C PRO A 54 3.61 13.41 -1.36
N ARG A 55 2.85 12.48 -0.79
CA ARG A 55 1.87 12.70 0.28
C ARG A 55 2.19 11.85 1.50
N ILE A 56 1.69 12.25 2.67
CA ILE A 56 1.76 11.43 3.89
C ILE A 56 0.89 10.20 3.70
N VAL A 57 1.47 9.01 3.86
CA VAL A 57 0.78 7.73 3.75
C VAL A 57 0.53 7.18 5.16
N HIS A 58 -0.71 6.80 5.42
CA HIS A 58 -1.13 6.15 6.65
C HIS A 58 -1.12 4.64 6.42
N PHE A 59 -0.51 3.89 7.32
CA PHE A 59 -0.48 2.43 7.25
C PHE A 59 -1.13 1.81 8.49
N MET A 60 -1.44 0.52 8.41
CA MET A 60 -1.76 -0.29 9.57
C MET A 60 -0.66 -1.31 9.81
N ALA A 61 -0.39 -1.60 11.08
CA ALA A 61 0.59 -2.59 11.48
C ALA A 61 0.08 -3.44 12.64
N LYS A 62 0.68 -4.61 12.82
CA LYS A 62 0.32 -5.59 13.84
C LYS A 62 0.26 -4.93 15.23
N LYS A 63 -0.84 -5.16 15.97
CA LYS A 63 -1.11 -4.54 17.28
C LYS A 63 0.04 -4.72 18.28
N GLU A 64 0.74 -5.83 18.23
CA GLU A 64 1.85 -6.16 19.13
C GLU A 64 3.05 -5.20 18.99
N LEU A 65 3.18 -4.51 17.84
CA LEU A 65 4.21 -3.50 17.63
C LEU A 65 3.95 -2.19 18.40
N PHE A 66 2.75 -2.03 18.95
CA PHE A 66 2.33 -0.82 19.67
C PHE A 66 2.49 -0.93 21.19
N ASN A 67 3.38 -1.78 21.66
CA ASN A 67 3.72 -1.90 23.09
C ASN A 67 4.83 -0.92 23.48
N GLY A 68 4.74 -0.35 24.67
CA GLY A 68 5.76 0.56 25.23
C GLY A 68 6.09 1.73 24.29
N LEU A 69 7.37 1.96 24.00
CA LEU A 69 7.88 3.01 23.12
C LEU A 69 7.40 2.86 21.67
N GLY A 70 7.11 1.63 21.23
CA GLY A 70 6.59 1.35 19.89
C GLY A 70 5.27 2.10 19.61
N LYS A 71 4.42 2.27 20.63
CA LYS A 71 3.16 3.02 20.50
C LYS A 71 3.39 4.47 20.07
N VAL A 72 4.34 5.15 20.69
CA VAL A 72 4.67 6.54 20.37
C VAL A 72 5.33 6.63 18.99
N PHE A 73 6.25 5.72 18.71
CA PHE A 73 6.98 5.65 17.44
C PHE A 73 6.06 5.44 16.23
N PHE A 74 5.28 4.33 16.21
CA PHE A 74 4.39 4.01 15.10
C PHE A 74 3.27 5.04 14.92
N LYS A 75 2.70 5.54 16.03
CA LYS A 75 1.70 6.60 15.97
C LYS A 75 2.28 7.90 15.37
N GLY A 76 3.52 8.23 15.71
CA GLY A 76 4.24 9.37 15.14
C GLY A 76 4.57 9.19 13.66
N LEU A 77 4.63 7.96 13.16
CA LEU A 77 4.79 7.61 11.74
C LEU A 77 3.47 7.44 10.98
N MET A 78 2.34 7.87 11.56
CA MET A 78 1.00 7.75 10.95
C MET A 78 0.56 6.30 10.73
N VAL A 79 1.07 5.38 11.56
CA VAL A 79 0.68 3.96 11.55
C VAL A 79 -0.29 3.71 12.70
N PHE A 80 -1.35 2.94 12.47
CA PHE A 80 -2.31 2.53 13.48
C PHE A 80 -2.39 1.00 13.61
N PRO A 81 -2.79 0.50 14.82
CA PRO A 81 -2.80 -0.94 15.06
C PRO A 81 -3.93 -1.66 14.33
N VAL A 82 -3.68 -2.89 13.90
CA VAL A 82 -4.66 -3.85 13.39
C VAL A 82 -4.50 -5.20 14.10
N ASN A 83 -5.62 -5.82 14.42
CA ASN A 83 -5.66 -7.21 14.88
C ASN A 83 -5.86 -8.14 13.69
N ARG A 84 -4.83 -8.90 13.31
CA ARG A 84 -4.87 -9.79 12.14
C ARG A 84 -5.59 -11.12 12.37
N HIS A 85 -5.94 -11.42 13.62
CA HIS A 85 -6.57 -12.69 13.99
C HIS A 85 -8.10 -12.64 14.03
N THR A 86 -8.67 -11.46 13.82
CA THR A 86 -10.12 -11.23 13.85
C THR A 86 -10.49 -10.20 12.77
N ALA A 87 -11.75 -10.21 12.34
CA ALA A 87 -12.28 -9.12 11.51
C ALA A 87 -12.22 -7.81 12.31
N ASP A 88 -11.15 -7.04 12.12
CA ASP A 88 -10.90 -5.81 12.88
C ASP A 88 -11.68 -4.62 12.27
N ILE A 89 -12.96 -4.54 12.67
CA ILE A 89 -13.86 -3.46 12.25
C ILE A 89 -13.30 -2.08 12.66
N ALA A 90 -12.59 -2.00 13.78
CA ALA A 90 -12.03 -0.73 14.26
C ALA A 90 -10.92 -0.23 13.33
N SER A 91 -10.04 -1.10 12.86
CA SER A 91 -9.00 -0.72 11.89
C SER A 91 -9.58 -0.33 10.53
N LEU A 92 -10.61 -1.06 10.05
CA LEU A 92 -11.32 -0.69 8.82
C LEU A 92 -12.03 0.67 8.95
N LYS A 93 -12.68 0.94 10.09
CA LYS A 93 -13.28 2.25 10.37
C LYS A 93 -12.23 3.35 10.35
N ARG A 94 -11.06 3.10 10.95
CA ARG A 94 -9.96 4.07 10.97
C ARG A 94 -9.40 4.34 9.56
N ALA A 95 -9.25 3.31 8.74
CA ALA A 95 -8.87 3.47 7.33
C ALA A 95 -9.89 4.31 6.55
N MET A 96 -11.19 4.07 6.77
CA MET A 96 -12.28 4.86 6.18
C MET A 96 -12.22 6.34 6.60
N GLU A 97 -11.91 6.64 7.87
CA GLU A 97 -11.72 8.01 8.36
C GLU A 97 -10.54 8.69 7.65
N VAL A 98 -9.41 7.99 7.50
CA VAL A 98 -8.24 8.49 6.75
C VAL A 98 -8.62 8.87 5.31
N LEU A 99 -9.36 8.01 4.63
CA LEU A 99 -9.80 8.25 3.26
C LEU A 99 -10.82 9.40 3.16
N LYS A 100 -11.77 9.47 4.09
CA LYS A 100 -12.77 10.55 4.17
C LYS A 100 -12.12 11.90 4.42
N ASP A 101 -11.04 11.95 5.21
CA ASP A 101 -10.25 13.15 5.45
C ASP A 101 -9.41 13.58 4.22
N GLY A 102 -9.58 12.92 3.09
CA GLY A 102 -8.81 13.22 1.88
C GLY A 102 -7.34 12.80 1.95
N LYS A 103 -6.98 11.89 2.88
CA LYS A 103 -5.61 11.40 3.09
C LYS A 103 -5.35 10.10 2.33
N VAL A 104 -4.07 9.70 2.28
CA VAL A 104 -3.65 8.46 1.63
C VAL A 104 -3.56 7.34 2.66
N PHE A 105 -4.13 6.20 2.30
CA PHE A 105 -4.03 4.96 3.05
C PHE A 105 -3.24 3.93 2.24
N GLY A 106 -2.13 3.43 2.81
CA GLY A 106 -1.32 2.36 2.24
C GLY A 106 -1.78 1.00 2.77
N ILE A 107 -2.00 0.07 1.87
CA ILE A 107 -2.42 -1.29 2.19
C ILE A 107 -1.56 -2.30 1.42
N PHE A 108 -1.31 -3.43 2.07
CA PHE A 108 -0.74 -4.62 1.46
C PHE A 108 -1.87 -5.65 1.36
N PRO A 109 -2.49 -5.82 0.18
CA PRO A 109 -3.71 -6.62 0.06
C PRO A 109 -3.53 -8.10 0.40
N GLU A 110 -2.31 -8.61 0.39
CA GLU A 110 -1.95 -9.99 0.80
C GLU A 110 -2.13 -10.24 2.31
N GLY A 111 -2.31 -9.19 3.14
CA GLY A 111 -2.46 -9.27 4.60
C GLY A 111 -1.22 -9.74 5.36
N LYS A 112 -0.24 -10.28 4.70
CA LYS A 112 1.04 -10.80 5.24
C LYS A 112 2.19 -10.48 4.29
N ARG A 113 3.42 -10.73 4.71
CA ARG A 113 4.58 -10.64 3.81
C ARG A 113 4.71 -11.94 3.02
N SER A 114 4.92 -11.83 1.71
CA SER A 114 5.26 -12.97 0.87
C SER A 114 6.62 -13.55 1.29
N VAL A 115 6.70 -14.87 1.37
CA VAL A 115 7.93 -15.60 1.68
C VAL A 115 8.66 -15.98 0.38
N THR A 116 7.91 -16.21 -0.68
CA THR A 116 8.44 -16.67 -1.98
C THR A 116 8.78 -15.52 -2.92
N GLY A 117 8.30 -14.31 -2.62
CA GLY A 117 8.35 -13.17 -3.54
C GLY A 117 7.25 -13.20 -4.61
N GLU A 118 6.45 -14.27 -4.68
CA GLU A 118 5.28 -14.34 -5.54
C GLU A 118 4.09 -13.60 -4.90
N LEU A 119 3.14 -13.19 -5.75
CA LEU A 119 1.92 -12.54 -5.30
C LEU A 119 1.00 -13.57 -4.64
N ASP A 120 0.69 -13.37 -3.38
CA ASP A 120 -0.26 -14.18 -2.62
C ASP A 120 -1.71 -13.79 -2.95
N GLU A 121 -2.66 -14.62 -2.53
CA GLU A 121 -4.10 -14.30 -2.63
C GLU A 121 -4.41 -12.99 -1.90
N LEU A 122 -5.19 -12.13 -2.55
CA LEU A 122 -5.52 -10.81 -2.03
C LEU A 122 -6.76 -10.86 -1.14
N GLU A 123 -6.68 -10.22 0.03
CA GLU A 123 -7.80 -10.14 0.97
C GLU A 123 -8.87 -9.14 0.52
N LYS A 124 -10.14 -9.51 0.63
CA LYS A 124 -11.33 -8.70 0.26
C LYS A 124 -11.45 -7.36 1.01
N GLY A 125 -10.66 -7.15 2.06
CA GLY A 125 -10.63 -5.89 2.80
C GLY A 125 -10.30 -4.68 1.94
N THR A 126 -9.47 -4.85 0.91
CA THR A 126 -9.11 -3.79 -0.05
C THR A 126 -10.31 -3.40 -0.90
N ALA A 127 -11.08 -4.38 -1.42
CA ALA A 127 -12.30 -4.11 -2.17
C ALA A 127 -13.34 -3.38 -1.30
N PHE A 128 -13.54 -3.84 -0.06
CA PHE A 128 -14.45 -3.17 0.88
C PHE A 128 -14.10 -1.70 1.07
N LEU A 129 -12.84 -1.37 1.34
CA LEU A 129 -12.40 0.01 1.51
C LEU A 129 -12.59 0.82 0.23
N ALA A 130 -12.19 0.29 -0.92
CA ALA A 130 -12.29 0.96 -2.21
C ALA A 130 -13.74 1.29 -2.59
N LEU A 131 -14.60 0.28 -2.52
CA LEU A 131 -16.00 0.40 -2.94
C LEU A 131 -16.80 1.29 -1.98
N LYS A 132 -16.55 1.17 -0.67
CA LYS A 132 -17.28 1.96 0.33
C LYS A 132 -16.81 3.40 0.43
N SER A 133 -15.51 3.68 0.27
CA SER A 133 -14.96 5.05 0.35
C SER A 133 -15.10 5.82 -0.96
N GLY A 134 -15.23 5.14 -2.08
CA GLY A 134 -15.12 5.73 -3.40
C GLY A 134 -13.68 6.21 -3.76
N ALA A 135 -12.70 5.97 -2.90
CA ALA A 135 -11.31 6.37 -3.15
C ALA A 135 -10.69 5.54 -4.28
N PRO A 136 -9.89 6.15 -5.18
CA PRO A 136 -9.14 5.40 -6.19
C PRO A 136 -8.12 4.48 -5.53
N VAL A 137 -7.97 3.27 -6.06
CA VAL A 137 -6.91 2.33 -5.68
C VAL A 137 -5.82 2.38 -6.72
N ILE A 138 -4.61 2.75 -6.29
CA ILE A 138 -3.42 2.83 -7.11
C ILE A 138 -2.57 1.59 -6.83
N PRO A 139 -2.50 0.62 -7.76
CA PRO A 139 -1.67 -0.55 -7.59
C PRO A 139 -0.20 -0.18 -7.76
N MET A 140 0.66 -0.77 -6.94
CA MET A 140 2.10 -0.62 -7.02
C MET A 140 2.74 -1.99 -6.89
N TYR A 141 3.80 -2.24 -7.63
CA TYR A 141 4.52 -3.50 -7.56
C TYR A 141 6.00 -3.26 -7.28
N ILE A 142 6.51 -3.91 -6.21
CA ILE A 142 7.92 -3.91 -5.82
C ILE A 142 8.56 -5.19 -6.36
N ASP A 143 9.72 -5.05 -7.01
CA ASP A 143 10.50 -6.18 -7.51
C ASP A 143 11.01 -7.04 -6.33
N PRO A 144 10.72 -8.35 -6.28
CA PRO A 144 11.21 -9.23 -5.22
C PRO A 144 12.73 -9.23 -5.06
N LYS A 145 13.48 -9.04 -6.15
CA LYS A 145 14.95 -9.03 -6.16
C LYS A 145 15.58 -7.75 -5.58
N CYS A 146 14.76 -6.74 -5.26
CA CYS A 146 15.28 -5.42 -4.86
C CYS A 146 16.03 -5.44 -3.53
N TYR A 147 15.67 -6.34 -2.62
CA TYR A 147 16.33 -6.42 -1.32
C TYR A 147 17.63 -7.22 -1.34
N ASP A 148 17.79 -8.16 -2.27
CA ASP A 148 19.02 -8.91 -2.47
C ASP A 148 20.09 -8.06 -3.14
N SER A 149 19.68 -7.23 -4.10
CA SER A 149 20.57 -6.37 -4.88
C SER A 149 20.84 -5.01 -4.26
N MET A 150 20.16 -4.65 -3.16
CA MET A 150 20.14 -3.30 -2.58
C MET A 150 19.76 -2.22 -3.59
N ARG A 151 18.92 -2.59 -4.59
CA ARG A 151 18.37 -1.69 -5.62
C ARG A 151 16.86 -1.76 -5.58
N PHE A 152 16.25 -0.79 -4.91
CA PHE A 152 14.80 -0.76 -4.81
C PHE A 152 14.17 -0.42 -6.18
N ARG A 153 13.38 -1.35 -6.71
CA ARG A 153 12.66 -1.18 -7.97
C ARG A 153 11.16 -1.29 -7.72
N MET A 154 10.42 -0.32 -8.23
CA MET A 154 8.96 -0.27 -8.06
C MET A 154 8.32 0.33 -9.31
N ILE A 155 7.16 -0.16 -9.67
CA ILE A 155 6.31 0.42 -10.71
C ILE A 155 4.96 0.82 -10.11
N VAL A 156 4.45 1.99 -10.50
CA VAL A 156 3.14 2.51 -10.12
C VAL A 156 2.19 2.34 -11.30
N GLY A 157 1.03 1.73 -11.05
CA GLY A 157 -0.02 1.53 -12.05
C GLY A 157 -1.00 2.68 -12.14
N GLU A 158 -1.93 2.55 -13.07
CA GLU A 158 -3.10 3.42 -13.15
C GLU A 158 -4.15 3.01 -12.11
N PRO A 159 -5.05 3.92 -11.71
CA PRO A 159 -6.13 3.60 -10.80
C PRO A 159 -6.97 2.42 -11.31
N VAL A 160 -7.25 1.45 -10.44
CA VAL A 160 -8.12 0.31 -10.79
C VAL A 160 -9.50 0.82 -11.18
N SER A 161 -9.96 0.48 -12.38
CA SER A 161 -11.26 0.90 -12.89
C SER A 161 -12.41 0.29 -12.08
N ARG A 162 -13.43 1.11 -11.84
CA ARG A 162 -14.70 0.69 -11.22
C ARG A 162 -15.87 0.75 -12.21
N GLU A 163 -15.60 1.07 -13.46
CA GLU A 163 -16.61 1.17 -14.50
C GLU A 163 -17.34 -0.16 -14.66
N GLY A 164 -18.68 -0.12 -14.72
CA GLY A 164 -19.55 -1.27 -14.87
C GLY A 164 -19.80 -2.08 -13.60
N LEU A 165 -19.14 -1.75 -12.47
CA LEU A 165 -19.37 -2.46 -11.19
C LEU A 165 -20.73 -2.10 -10.57
N GLU A 166 -21.27 -0.94 -10.86
CA GLU A 166 -22.56 -0.44 -10.34
C GLU A 166 -23.75 -1.34 -10.70
N ASN A 167 -23.62 -2.15 -11.73
CA ASN A 167 -24.67 -3.07 -12.21
C ASN A 167 -24.61 -4.46 -11.54
N LEU A 168 -23.64 -4.70 -10.69
CA LEU A 168 -23.38 -5.98 -10.04
C LEU A 168 -23.98 -6.02 -8.62
N SER A 169 -24.29 -7.20 -8.13
CA SER A 169 -24.57 -7.40 -6.71
C SER A 169 -23.34 -7.08 -5.86
N ARG A 170 -23.54 -6.82 -4.55
CA ARG A 170 -22.43 -6.44 -3.67
C ARG A 170 -21.28 -7.45 -3.65
N ASN A 171 -21.57 -8.74 -3.69
CA ASN A 171 -20.56 -9.79 -3.68
C ASN A 171 -19.82 -9.85 -5.02
N GLU A 172 -20.56 -9.86 -6.14
CA GLU A 172 -19.98 -9.83 -7.49
C GLU A 172 -19.13 -8.59 -7.71
N MET A 173 -19.57 -7.41 -7.24
CA MET A 173 -18.80 -6.17 -7.29
C MET A 173 -17.47 -6.28 -6.55
N SER A 174 -17.47 -6.90 -5.37
CA SER A 174 -16.24 -7.13 -4.59
C SER A 174 -15.30 -8.08 -5.30
N ASP A 175 -15.83 -9.22 -5.79
CA ASP A 175 -15.03 -10.24 -6.46
C ASP A 175 -14.46 -9.71 -7.78
N GLU A 176 -15.24 -9.01 -8.59
CA GLU A 176 -14.79 -8.40 -9.83
C GLU A 176 -13.75 -7.30 -9.58
N PHE A 177 -13.93 -6.48 -8.54
CA PHE A 177 -12.92 -5.49 -8.18
C PHE A 177 -11.58 -6.15 -7.78
N MET A 178 -11.63 -7.25 -7.03
CA MET A 178 -10.43 -8.01 -6.66
C MET A 178 -9.76 -8.64 -7.87
N ASN A 179 -10.53 -9.18 -8.82
CA ASN A 179 -10.00 -9.71 -10.08
C ASN A 179 -9.26 -8.63 -10.87
N ARG A 180 -9.83 -7.43 -10.99
CA ARG A 180 -9.18 -6.28 -11.65
C ARG A 180 -7.91 -5.84 -10.94
N LEU A 181 -7.92 -5.84 -9.60
CA LEU A 181 -6.73 -5.50 -8.81
C LEU A 181 -5.62 -6.54 -9.00
N THR A 182 -5.97 -7.83 -8.98
CA THR A 182 -5.01 -8.93 -9.24
C THR A 182 -4.41 -8.81 -10.65
N ALA A 183 -5.25 -8.63 -11.67
CA ALA A 183 -4.78 -8.42 -13.04
C ALA A 183 -3.87 -7.18 -13.18
N ALA A 184 -4.17 -6.11 -12.44
CA ALA A 184 -3.30 -4.93 -12.40
C ALA A 184 -1.93 -5.24 -11.80
N PHE A 185 -1.86 -6.01 -10.72
CA PHE A 185 -0.58 -6.45 -10.14
C PHE A 185 0.22 -7.34 -11.10
N GLU A 186 -0.43 -8.33 -11.72
CA GLU A 186 0.22 -9.22 -12.71
C GLU A 186 0.76 -8.42 -13.91
N GLY A 187 -0.02 -7.48 -14.41
CA GLY A 187 0.42 -6.58 -15.47
C GLY A 187 1.59 -5.69 -15.08
N LEU A 188 1.64 -5.21 -13.83
CA LEU A 188 2.76 -4.43 -13.32
C LEU A 188 4.01 -5.30 -13.13
N LYS A 189 3.85 -6.54 -12.64
CA LYS A 189 4.93 -7.53 -12.52
C LYS A 189 5.57 -7.77 -13.88
N ALA A 190 4.79 -8.15 -14.88
CA ALA A 190 5.29 -8.42 -16.23
C ALA A 190 6.02 -7.21 -16.84
N ARG A 191 5.42 -6.00 -16.73
CA ARG A 191 6.07 -4.77 -17.23
C ARG A 191 7.38 -4.45 -16.53
N LEU A 192 7.49 -4.73 -15.21
CA LEU A 192 8.71 -4.46 -14.47
C LEU A 192 9.82 -5.48 -14.81
N GLU A 193 9.44 -6.71 -15.12
CA GLU A 193 10.34 -7.76 -15.61
C GLU A 193 10.90 -7.43 -17.00
N ASP A 194 10.07 -6.94 -17.91
CA ASP A 194 10.48 -6.52 -19.27
C ASP A 194 11.45 -5.31 -19.25
N MET A 195 11.53 -4.57 -18.14
CA MET A 195 12.44 -3.42 -17.97
C MET A 195 13.80 -3.81 -17.36
N GLN A 196 14.09 -5.11 -17.24
CA GLN A 196 15.40 -5.62 -16.73
C GLN A 196 16.45 -5.62 -17.87
#